data_b78d44392de24203f809e291af203f2e
#
_entry.id   b78d44392de24203f809e291af203f2e
#
_cell.length_a   1.000
_cell.length_b   1.000
_cell.length_c   1.000
_cell.angle_alpha   90.00
_cell.angle_beta   90.00
_cell.angle_gamma   90.00
#
_symmetry.space_group_name_H-M   'P 1'
#
loop_
_entity.id
_entity.type
_entity.pdbx_description
1 polymer ?
#
loop_
_entity_poly.entity_id
_entity_poly.type
_entity_poly.pdbx_seq_one_letter_code
_entity_poly.pdbx_strand_id
1 'polypeptide(L)'
;MKHSKIHKHLKELQQELNKLIGADAPTKDALIVLKKDIDETVRQLERTDTGELDHESLGQRLSESLNYFSAAHPNLAAVINNILNTLSGSGV
;
A
#
# COMPACT_ATOMS: atom_id res chain seq x y z
N MET A 1 -3.36 -19.29 -1.88
CA MET A 1 -4.22 -18.12 -2.05
C MET A 1 -3.69 -17.23 -3.16
N LYS A 2 -4.58 -16.71 -3.98
CA LYS A 2 -4.19 -15.97 -5.17
C LYS A 2 -3.42 -14.69 -4.89
N HIS A 3 -3.73 -14.04 -3.78
CA HIS A 3 -3.17 -12.72 -3.49
C HIS A 3 -2.36 -12.70 -2.21
N SER A 4 -1.77 -13.85 -1.84
CA SER A 4 -1.05 -13.92 -0.57
C SER A 4 0.15 -12.98 -0.54
N LYS A 5 0.86 -12.86 -1.65
CA LYS A 5 2.04 -11.99 -1.69
C LYS A 5 1.64 -10.51 -1.62
N ILE A 6 0.66 -10.10 -2.40
CA ILE A 6 0.21 -8.72 -2.37
C ILE A 6 -0.45 -8.39 -1.02
N HIS A 7 -1.19 -9.33 -0.47
CA HIS A 7 -1.82 -9.16 0.84
C HIS A 7 -0.76 -8.94 1.92
N LYS A 8 0.31 -9.73 1.89
CA LYS A 8 1.41 -9.57 2.84
C LYS A 8 2.04 -8.19 2.75
N HIS A 9 2.32 -7.73 1.55
CA HIS A 9 2.93 -6.42 1.35
C HIS A 9 1.99 -5.30 1.77
N LEU A 10 0.69 -5.45 1.52
CA LEU A 10 -0.29 -4.45 1.95
C LEU A 10 -0.36 -4.37 3.47
N LYS A 11 -0.27 -5.52 4.15
CA LYS A 11 -0.23 -5.52 5.61
C LYS A 11 1.03 -4.83 6.13
N GLU A 12 2.14 -5.03 5.48
CA GLU A 12 3.38 -4.32 5.84
C GLU A 12 3.20 -2.82 5.69
N LEU A 13 2.54 -2.41 4.61
CA LEU A 13 2.27 -1.00 4.38
C LEU A 13 1.38 -0.42 5.47
N GLN A 14 0.35 -1.17 5.88
CA GLN A 14 -0.51 -0.74 6.98
C GLN A 14 0.29 -0.50 8.25
N GLN A 15 1.21 -1.40 8.57
CA GLN A 15 2.02 -1.27 9.76
C GLN A 15 2.91 -0.04 9.71
N GLU A 16 3.52 0.20 8.56
CA GLU A 16 4.38 1.38 8.40
C GLU A 16 3.56 2.67 8.54
N LEU A 17 2.38 2.69 7.93
CA LEU A 17 1.51 3.86 8.04
C LEU A 17 1.09 4.12 9.48
N ASN A 18 0.71 3.06 10.20
CA ASN A 18 0.33 3.21 11.61
C ASN A 18 1.48 3.77 12.44
N LYS A 19 2.69 3.30 12.18
CA LYS A 19 3.86 3.76 12.89
C LYS A 19 4.11 5.25 12.66
N LEU A 20 4.04 5.67 11.40
CA LEU A 20 4.29 7.08 11.06
C LEU A 20 3.19 8.00 11.57
N ILE A 21 1.94 7.57 11.49
CA ILE A 21 0.82 8.36 11.99
C ILE A 21 0.93 8.50 13.50
N GLY A 22 1.27 7.41 14.20
CA GLY A 22 1.43 7.44 15.64
C GLY A 22 2.58 8.32 16.10
N ALA A 23 3.58 8.49 15.25
CA ALA A 23 4.73 9.34 15.56
C ALA A 23 4.48 10.81 15.22
N ASP A 24 3.28 11.14 14.77
CA ASP A 24 2.91 12.52 14.40
C ASP A 24 3.86 13.08 13.34
N ALA A 25 4.12 12.29 12.33
CA ALA A 25 5.04 12.65 11.27
C ALA A 25 4.50 13.82 10.44
N PRO A 26 5.37 14.57 9.77
CA PRO A 26 4.92 15.53 8.75
C PRO A 26 4.08 14.80 7.70
N THR A 27 3.18 15.49 7.08
CA THR A 27 2.27 14.90 6.08
C THR A 27 1.29 13.90 6.70
N LYS A 28 0.99 14.04 7.98
CA LYS A 28 0.11 13.11 8.69
C LYS A 28 -1.24 12.97 8.00
N ASP A 29 -1.81 14.06 7.52
CA ASP A 29 -3.10 14.02 6.86
C ASP A 29 -3.06 13.15 5.61
N ALA A 30 -1.99 13.29 4.83
CA ALA A 30 -1.84 12.47 3.62
C ALA A 30 -1.62 11.01 3.97
N LEU A 31 -0.89 10.75 5.06
CA LEU A 31 -0.70 9.37 5.52
C LEU A 31 -2.01 8.74 5.94
N ILE A 32 -2.89 9.50 6.60
CA ILE A 32 -4.19 8.98 7.01
C ILE A 32 -5.04 8.64 5.79
N VAL A 33 -5.03 9.49 4.78
CA VAL A 33 -5.77 9.22 3.55
C VAL A 33 -5.28 7.93 2.89
N LEU A 34 -3.97 7.77 2.78
CA LEU A 34 -3.41 6.56 2.21
C LEU A 34 -3.76 5.33 3.05
N LYS A 35 -3.72 5.47 4.37
CA LYS A 35 -4.07 4.35 5.25
C LYS A 35 -5.50 3.88 5.01
N LYS A 36 -6.44 4.83 4.90
CA LYS A 36 -7.82 4.46 4.65
C LYS A 36 -7.97 3.71 3.33
N ASP A 37 -7.26 4.15 2.32
CA ASP A 37 -7.29 3.53 1.01
C ASP A 37 -6.74 2.10 1.07
N ILE A 38 -5.63 1.92 1.76
CA ILE A 38 -5.01 0.61 1.90
C ILE A 38 -5.88 -0.32 2.76
N ASP A 39 -6.45 0.20 3.83
CA ASP A 39 -7.35 -0.59 4.68
C ASP A 39 -8.52 -1.13 3.87
N GLU A 40 -9.10 -0.29 3.02
CA GLU A 40 -10.21 -0.70 2.18
C GLU A 40 -9.77 -1.79 1.19
N THR A 41 -8.60 -1.63 0.60
CA THR A 41 -8.07 -2.60 -0.35
C THR A 41 -7.85 -3.95 0.32
N VAL A 42 -7.26 -3.95 1.52
CA VAL A 42 -7.04 -5.19 2.27
C VAL A 42 -8.37 -5.85 2.60
N ARG A 43 -9.34 -5.05 3.01
CA ARG A 43 -10.66 -5.58 3.34
C ARG A 43 -11.31 -6.25 2.14
N GLN A 44 -11.18 -5.63 0.97
CA GLN A 44 -11.72 -6.23 -0.25
C GLN A 44 -11.04 -7.54 -0.57
N LEU A 45 -9.73 -7.62 -0.42
CA LEU A 45 -9.00 -8.86 -0.68
C LEU A 45 -9.43 -9.98 0.28
N GLU A 46 -9.69 -9.63 1.52
CA GLU A 46 -10.07 -10.63 2.53
C GLU A 46 -11.52 -11.09 2.36
N ARG A 47 -12.35 -10.26 1.74
CA ARG A 47 -13.77 -10.57 1.59
C ARG A 47 -14.06 -11.47 0.39
N THR A 48 -13.23 -11.44 -0.63
CA THR A 48 -13.49 -12.17 -1.86
C THR A 48 -12.39 -13.15 -2.15
N ASP A 49 -12.75 -14.42 -2.25
CA ASP A 49 -11.79 -15.45 -2.62
C ASP A 49 -11.37 -15.33 -4.07
N THR A 50 -12.24 -14.80 -4.91
CA THR A 50 -11.90 -14.60 -6.32
C THR A 50 -10.84 -13.55 -6.52
N GLY A 51 -10.73 -12.64 -5.55
CA GLY A 51 -9.65 -11.67 -5.57
C GLY A 51 -9.70 -10.71 -6.74
N GLU A 52 -10.87 -10.18 -7.00
CA GLU A 52 -11.02 -9.15 -8.02
C GLU A 52 -10.36 -7.88 -7.55
N LEU A 53 -9.07 -7.76 -7.82
CA LEU A 53 -8.31 -6.58 -7.44
C LEU A 53 -8.01 -5.76 -8.69
N ASP A 54 -8.36 -4.48 -8.64
CA ASP A 54 -8.04 -3.57 -9.75
C ASP A 54 -6.57 -3.17 -9.63
N HIS A 55 -5.72 -3.97 -10.25
CA HIS A 55 -4.27 -3.75 -10.17
C HIS A 55 -3.85 -2.42 -10.75
N GLU A 56 -4.50 -2.00 -11.82
CA GLU A 56 -4.15 -0.76 -12.49
C GLU A 56 -4.47 0.45 -11.61
N SER A 57 -5.67 0.47 -11.03
CA SER A 57 -6.08 1.56 -10.18
C SER A 57 -5.24 1.63 -8.91
N LEU A 58 -5.00 0.48 -8.29
CA LEU A 58 -4.17 0.42 -7.09
C LEU A 58 -2.74 0.86 -7.40
N GLY A 59 -2.19 0.36 -8.51
CA GLY A 59 -0.83 0.72 -8.91
C GLY A 59 -0.68 2.21 -9.14
N GLN A 60 -1.67 2.81 -9.79
CA GLN A 60 -1.64 4.25 -10.06
C GLN A 60 -1.65 5.06 -8.76
N ARG A 61 -2.52 4.70 -7.82
CA ARG A 61 -2.60 5.39 -6.54
C ARG A 61 -1.31 5.23 -5.74
N LEU A 62 -0.76 4.03 -5.74
CA LEU A 62 0.50 3.78 -5.02
C LEU A 62 1.66 4.50 -5.67
N SER A 63 1.68 4.57 -7.00
CA SER A 63 2.74 5.29 -7.71
C SER A 63 2.72 6.78 -7.36
N GLU A 64 1.53 7.37 -7.28
CA GLU A 64 1.40 8.76 -6.88
C GLU A 64 1.85 8.95 -5.44
N SER A 65 1.49 8.01 -4.55
CA SER A 65 1.93 8.07 -3.16
C SER A 65 3.45 7.95 -3.06
N LEU A 66 4.03 7.07 -3.86
CA LEU A 66 5.48 6.90 -3.89
C LEU A 66 6.18 8.20 -4.21
N ASN A 67 5.70 8.89 -5.25
CA ASN A 67 6.29 10.18 -5.63
C ASN A 67 6.13 11.22 -4.51
N TYR A 68 4.97 11.21 -3.87
CA TYR A 68 4.69 12.19 -2.84
C TYR A 68 5.54 11.98 -1.59
N PHE A 69 5.71 10.72 -1.17
CA PHE A 69 6.37 10.41 0.09
C PHE A 69 7.85 10.08 -0.02
N SER A 70 8.38 9.93 -1.23
CA SER A 70 9.74 9.38 -1.39
C SER A 70 10.81 10.21 -0.70
N ALA A 71 10.65 11.52 -0.65
CA ALA A 71 11.64 12.39 -0.03
C ALA A 71 11.52 12.41 1.49
N ALA A 72 10.29 12.44 2.00
CA ALA A 72 10.05 12.60 3.43
C ALA A 72 10.06 11.27 4.18
N HIS A 73 9.66 10.18 3.53
CA HIS A 73 9.50 8.89 4.19
C HIS A 73 10.10 7.78 3.32
N PRO A 74 11.43 7.66 3.27
CA PRO A 74 12.07 6.68 2.39
C PRO A 74 11.71 5.24 2.72
N ASN A 75 11.48 4.90 3.98
CA ASN A 75 11.08 3.53 4.34
C ASN A 75 9.69 3.22 3.81
N LEU A 76 8.78 4.18 3.91
CA LEU A 76 7.45 4.02 3.36
C LEU A 76 7.51 3.85 1.85
N ALA A 77 8.34 4.64 1.20
CA ALA A 77 8.51 4.56 -0.24
C ALA A 77 9.02 3.19 -0.66
N ALA A 78 9.92 2.61 0.12
CA ALA A 78 10.45 1.27 -0.19
C ALA A 78 9.34 0.21 -0.12
N VAL A 79 8.48 0.29 0.88
CA VAL A 79 7.36 -0.66 1.00
C VAL A 79 6.40 -0.50 -0.17
N ILE A 80 6.07 0.74 -0.53
CA ILE A 80 5.19 0.99 -1.67
C ILE A 80 5.81 0.44 -2.96
N ASN A 81 7.11 0.64 -3.13
CA ASN A 81 7.80 0.14 -4.31
C ASN A 81 7.73 -1.38 -4.41
N ASN A 82 7.84 -2.07 -3.29
CA ASN A 82 7.70 -3.53 -3.27
C ASN A 82 6.33 -3.96 -3.76
N ILE A 83 5.28 -3.24 -3.36
CA ILE A 83 3.94 -3.55 -3.82
C ILE A 83 3.82 -3.32 -5.33
N LEU A 84 4.36 -2.21 -5.81
CA LEU A 84 4.31 -1.89 -7.23
C LEU A 84 5.02 -2.96 -8.06
N ASN A 85 6.16 -3.46 -7.58
CA ASN A 85 6.87 -4.53 -8.26
C ASN A 85 6.03 -5.79 -8.31
N THR A 86 5.33 -6.10 -7.24
CA THR A 86 4.45 -7.27 -7.21
C THR A 86 3.28 -7.10 -8.18
N LEU A 87 2.71 -5.90 -8.23
CA LEU A 87 1.58 -5.63 -9.12
C LEU A 87 1.98 -5.67 -10.59
N SER A 88 3.23 -5.35 -10.90
CA SER A 88 3.68 -5.35 -12.29
C SER A 88 3.86 -6.77 -12.83
N GLY A 89 3.63 -7.77 -12.01
CA GLY A 89 3.62 -9.14 -12.47
C GLY A 89 4.94 -9.86 -12.35
N SER A 90 6.00 -9.17 -12.02
CA SER A 90 7.29 -9.81 -11.93
C SER A 90 7.36 -10.80 -10.77
N GLY A 91 6.48 -10.68 -9.81
CA GLY A 91 6.44 -11.59 -8.68
C GLY A 91 5.34 -12.64 -8.77
N VAL A 92 4.68 -12.68 -9.86
CA VAL A 92 3.56 -13.62 -10.04
C VAL A 92 4.05 -15.02 -10.31
#